data_d6480189c02055461da0129cf5420146
#
_entry.id   d6480189c02055461da0129cf5420146
#
_cell.length_a   1.000
_cell.length_b   1.000
_cell.length_c   1.000
_cell.angle_alpha   90.00
_cell.angle_beta   90.00
_cell.angle_gamma   90.00
#
_symmetry.space_group_name_H-M   'P 1'
#
loop_
_entity.id
_entity.type
_entity.pdbx_description
1 polymer ?
#
loop_
_entity_poly.entity_id
_entity_poly.type
_entity_poly.pdbx_seq_one_letter_code
_entity_poly.pdbx_strand_id
1 'polypeptide(L)'
;MKPLFEDLRSDANLFAAWRHVRRSALNSSNNEIKGYAAEFEHQHQRHIKRIARKLREQSFKFDPVKGVLKDKRKRRAQGKEPRPIAIATINNRVVQRALLQVLQPRTARDERDPNTKYEPVEDPRLGQLNKVSRSPYGVGGLMYPYGGVRPAIEMIMSAMSQGARYYYQSDIKAFFTKIPTSTIVDKVKAETGDASLSELFSAALEVDLSNKDELLSYAKLFPSGGIGVAQGSSLSALAGNILLYDFDHKLNEMGVTAVRYIDDVLIVANSDAARADAIAYSEGQLGAFGFSLYQPVPGSDKASKGECRKAFNFLGCTLQPNRCVPSSKSVATLMKDVSETISTSKRCIDEFVRAGGRIDYTQSRSDVLYKLGKRLFGWQKAYSFCTVNKYF
;
A
#
# COMPACT_ATOMS: atom_id res chain seq x y z
N MET A 1 -15.30 -23.69 -16.61
CA MET A 1 -15.62 -22.77 -15.50
C MET A 1 -16.04 -21.43 -16.07
N LYS A 2 -16.91 -20.68 -15.36
CA LYS A 2 -17.31 -19.32 -15.75
C LYS A 2 -16.07 -18.40 -15.72
N PRO A 3 -15.86 -17.50 -16.73
CA PRO A 3 -14.74 -16.58 -16.74
C PRO A 3 -14.74 -15.64 -15.52
N LEU A 4 -13.56 -15.26 -15.04
CA LEU A 4 -13.40 -14.31 -13.93
C LEU A 4 -13.94 -12.92 -14.27
N PHE A 5 -13.89 -12.53 -15.54
CA PHE A 5 -14.46 -11.28 -16.03
C PHE A 5 -15.97 -11.16 -15.77
N GLU A 6 -16.69 -12.27 -15.76
CA GLU A 6 -18.11 -12.25 -15.40
C GLU A 6 -18.35 -11.93 -13.93
N ASP A 7 -17.51 -12.45 -13.04
CA ASP A 7 -17.59 -12.12 -11.62
C ASP A 7 -17.18 -10.66 -11.39
N LEU A 8 -16.15 -10.19 -12.11
CA LEU A 8 -15.71 -8.80 -12.07
C LEU A 8 -16.84 -7.83 -12.37
N ARG A 9 -17.57 -8.05 -13.46
CA ARG A 9 -18.66 -7.17 -13.94
C ARG A 9 -19.99 -7.36 -13.22
N SER A 10 -20.07 -8.29 -12.27
CA SER A 10 -21.28 -8.54 -11.49
C SER A 10 -21.66 -7.34 -10.62
N ASP A 11 -22.94 -7.10 -10.47
CA ASP A 11 -23.46 -6.05 -9.59
C ASP A 11 -22.93 -6.24 -8.16
N ALA A 12 -22.92 -7.47 -7.64
CA ALA A 12 -22.43 -7.79 -6.30
C ALA A 12 -20.98 -7.33 -6.08
N ASN A 13 -20.09 -7.65 -7.03
CA ASN A 13 -18.68 -7.27 -6.96
C ASN A 13 -18.49 -5.75 -7.08
N LEU A 14 -19.21 -5.10 -8.02
CA LEU A 14 -19.11 -3.65 -8.23
C LEU A 14 -19.66 -2.85 -7.04
N PHE A 15 -20.78 -3.27 -6.43
CA PHE A 15 -21.29 -2.66 -5.20
C PHE A 15 -20.33 -2.89 -4.02
N ALA A 16 -19.71 -4.05 -3.89
CA ALA A 16 -18.68 -4.31 -2.88
C ALA A 16 -17.45 -3.40 -3.10
N ALA A 17 -17.03 -3.22 -4.34
CA ALA A 17 -15.95 -2.31 -4.71
C ALA A 17 -16.28 -0.86 -4.34
N TRP A 18 -17.50 -0.41 -4.64
CA TRP A 18 -17.96 0.92 -4.26
C TRP A 18 -17.97 1.12 -2.73
N ARG A 19 -18.52 0.19 -1.95
CA ARG A 19 -18.48 0.29 -0.48
C ARG A 19 -17.07 0.51 0.05
N HIS A 20 -16.08 -0.16 -0.54
CA HIS A 20 -14.68 0.02 -0.16
C HIS A 20 -14.13 1.40 -0.58
N VAL A 21 -14.36 1.81 -1.83
CA VAL A 21 -13.91 3.11 -2.38
C VAL A 21 -14.57 4.27 -1.62
N ARG A 22 -15.87 4.21 -1.39
CA ARG A 22 -16.67 5.18 -0.62
C ARG A 22 -16.05 5.46 0.74
N ARG A 23 -15.75 4.39 1.51
CA ARG A 23 -15.16 4.51 2.84
C ARG A 23 -13.85 5.28 2.83
N SER A 24 -12.98 5.01 1.88
CA SER A 24 -11.69 5.70 1.76
C SER A 24 -11.82 7.12 1.21
N ALA A 25 -12.72 7.35 0.25
CA ALA A 25 -12.86 8.63 -0.43
C ALA A 25 -13.57 9.68 0.45
N LEU A 26 -14.64 9.31 1.15
CA LEU A 26 -15.34 10.20 2.08
C LEU A 26 -14.50 10.57 3.31
N ASN A 27 -13.54 9.73 3.70
CA ASN A 27 -12.59 10.01 4.78
C ASN A 27 -11.26 10.62 4.28
N SER A 28 -11.16 10.98 3.01
CA SER A 28 -9.96 11.61 2.46
C SER A 28 -9.71 12.98 3.09
N SER A 29 -8.43 13.34 3.29
CA SER A 29 -8.04 14.73 3.63
C SER A 29 -8.16 15.69 2.44
N ASN A 30 -8.32 15.19 1.22
CA ASN A 30 -8.52 15.99 0.02
C ASN A 30 -10.01 16.26 -0.20
N ASN A 31 -10.41 17.54 -0.12
CA ASN A 31 -11.80 17.98 -0.25
C ASN A 31 -12.38 17.71 -1.65
N GLU A 32 -11.56 17.75 -2.70
CA GLU A 32 -11.98 17.44 -4.08
C GLU A 32 -12.41 15.96 -4.18
N ILE A 33 -11.61 15.03 -3.63
CA ILE A 33 -11.95 13.61 -3.58
C ILE A 33 -13.24 13.37 -2.78
N LYS A 34 -13.40 14.06 -1.64
CA LYS A 34 -14.65 13.98 -0.85
C LYS A 34 -15.86 14.46 -1.64
N GLY A 35 -15.72 15.58 -2.35
CA GLY A 35 -16.79 16.13 -3.18
C GLY A 35 -17.25 15.16 -4.26
N TYR A 36 -16.32 14.60 -5.03
CA TYR A 36 -16.64 13.60 -6.06
C TYR A 36 -17.26 12.32 -5.47
N ALA A 37 -16.81 11.90 -4.29
CA ALA A 37 -17.40 10.73 -3.63
C ALA A 37 -18.82 11.00 -3.12
N ALA A 38 -19.09 12.20 -2.60
CA ALA A 38 -20.42 12.60 -2.16
C ALA A 38 -21.40 12.72 -3.34
N GLU A 39 -20.95 13.29 -4.46
CA GLU A 39 -21.74 13.37 -5.69
C GLU A 39 -22.08 11.96 -6.23
N PHE A 40 -21.07 11.09 -6.30
CA PHE A 40 -21.27 9.70 -6.74
C PHE A 40 -22.25 8.96 -5.81
N GLU A 41 -22.20 9.20 -4.50
CA GLU A 41 -23.08 8.56 -3.51
C GLU A 41 -24.56 8.84 -3.76
N HIS A 42 -24.90 10.07 -4.16
CA HIS A 42 -26.30 10.43 -4.44
C HIS A 42 -26.97 9.57 -5.51
N GLN A 43 -26.20 9.10 -6.51
CA GLN A 43 -26.69 8.29 -7.60
C GLN A 43 -25.88 7.00 -7.80
N HIS A 44 -25.28 6.47 -6.75
CA HIS A 44 -24.34 5.34 -6.84
C HIS A 44 -24.94 4.12 -7.54
N GLN A 45 -26.22 3.81 -7.33
CA GLN A 45 -26.89 2.71 -8.02
C GLN A 45 -26.88 2.90 -9.54
N ARG A 46 -27.21 4.10 -10.02
CA ARG A 46 -27.20 4.44 -11.43
C ARG A 46 -25.78 4.39 -12.01
N HIS A 47 -24.80 4.92 -11.28
CA HIS A 47 -23.40 4.89 -11.69
C HIS A 47 -22.86 3.46 -11.78
N ILE A 48 -23.12 2.62 -10.78
CA ILE A 48 -22.68 1.20 -10.77
C ILE A 48 -23.33 0.42 -11.92
N LYS A 49 -24.64 0.55 -12.13
CA LYS A 49 -25.33 -0.09 -13.26
C LYS A 49 -24.78 0.36 -14.63
N ARG A 50 -24.41 1.64 -14.76
CA ARG A 50 -23.74 2.16 -15.97
C ARG A 50 -22.36 1.54 -16.18
N ILE A 51 -21.56 1.41 -15.12
CA ILE A 51 -20.26 0.74 -15.16
C ILE A 51 -20.46 -0.73 -15.56
N ALA A 52 -21.38 -1.46 -14.91
CA ALA A 52 -21.67 -2.86 -15.22
C ALA A 52 -22.10 -3.06 -16.69
N ARG A 53 -22.94 -2.16 -17.23
CA ARG A 53 -23.33 -2.18 -18.64
C ARG A 53 -22.10 -1.99 -19.55
N LYS A 54 -21.31 -0.94 -19.32
CA LYS A 54 -20.12 -0.67 -20.13
C LYS A 54 -19.11 -1.83 -20.10
N LEU A 55 -18.96 -2.50 -18.96
CA LEU A 55 -18.11 -3.69 -18.85
C LEU A 55 -18.68 -4.88 -19.64
N ARG A 56 -20.00 -5.10 -19.60
CA ARG A 56 -20.67 -6.13 -20.44
C ARG A 56 -20.50 -5.88 -21.92
N GLU A 57 -20.60 -4.63 -22.35
CA GLU A 57 -20.46 -4.20 -23.73
C GLU A 57 -18.97 -4.06 -24.15
N GLN A 58 -18.03 -4.34 -23.25
CA GLN A 58 -16.58 -4.14 -23.45
C GLN A 58 -16.23 -2.71 -23.91
N SER A 59 -17.06 -1.74 -23.55
CA SER A 59 -16.94 -0.33 -23.91
C SER A 59 -16.43 0.56 -22.77
N PHE A 60 -16.06 -0.04 -21.62
CA PHE A 60 -15.51 0.72 -20.52
C PHE A 60 -14.10 1.23 -20.85
N LYS A 61 -13.91 2.52 -20.72
CA LYS A 61 -12.60 3.18 -20.82
C LYS A 61 -12.29 3.88 -19.50
N PHE A 62 -11.03 3.77 -19.07
CA PHE A 62 -10.56 4.51 -17.92
C PHE A 62 -10.47 6.00 -18.26
N ASP A 63 -10.97 6.83 -17.35
CA ASP A 63 -10.86 8.28 -17.48
C ASP A 63 -9.39 8.70 -17.22
N PRO A 64 -8.91 9.81 -17.82
CA PRO A 64 -7.63 10.39 -17.46
C PRO A 64 -7.55 10.73 -15.97
N VAL A 65 -6.36 10.59 -15.38
CA VAL A 65 -6.11 10.80 -13.95
C VAL A 65 -5.46 12.15 -13.71
N LYS A 66 -5.74 12.78 -12.56
CA LYS A 66 -5.09 14.02 -12.15
C LYS A 66 -3.75 13.72 -11.48
N GLY A 67 -2.66 14.18 -12.05
CA GLY A 67 -1.33 14.10 -11.47
C GLY A 67 -1.13 15.15 -10.38
N VAL A 68 -0.66 14.76 -9.20
CA VAL A 68 -0.26 15.69 -8.12
C VAL A 68 1.11 15.34 -7.58
N LEU A 69 1.85 16.36 -7.14
CA LEU A 69 3.21 16.23 -6.60
C LEU A 69 3.17 16.41 -5.08
N LYS A 70 3.27 15.28 -4.36
CA LYS A 70 3.27 15.28 -2.90
C LYS A 70 4.64 15.66 -2.35
N ASP A 71 4.64 16.43 -1.24
CA ASP A 71 5.84 16.87 -0.51
C ASP A 71 6.86 17.64 -1.39
N LYS A 72 6.42 18.32 -2.45
CA LYS A 72 7.28 18.99 -3.44
C LYS A 72 8.33 19.88 -2.77
N ARG A 73 7.91 20.79 -1.87
CA ARG A 73 8.83 21.75 -1.20
C ARG A 73 9.82 21.02 -0.29
N LYS A 74 9.32 20.10 0.57
CA LYS A 74 10.13 19.37 1.54
C LYS A 74 11.17 18.47 0.85
N ARG A 75 10.77 17.76 -0.19
CA ARG A 75 11.67 16.87 -0.93
C ARG A 75 12.71 17.61 -1.74
N ARG A 76 12.32 18.72 -2.37
CA ARG A 76 13.25 19.60 -3.10
C ARG A 76 14.34 20.16 -2.18
N ALA A 77 13.99 20.56 -0.95
CA ALA A 77 14.96 20.99 0.06
C ALA A 77 15.97 19.89 0.46
N GLN A 78 15.64 18.62 0.19
CA GLN A 78 16.48 17.44 0.43
C GLN A 78 17.18 16.95 -0.86
N GLY A 79 17.12 17.70 -1.96
CA GLY A 79 17.66 17.27 -3.26
C GLY A 79 16.94 16.06 -3.87
N LYS A 80 15.70 15.79 -3.46
CA LYS A 80 14.91 14.62 -3.91
C LYS A 80 13.75 15.05 -4.81
N GLU A 81 13.45 14.25 -5.83
CA GLU A 81 12.27 14.46 -6.67
C GLU A 81 10.97 14.33 -5.85
N PRO A 82 9.93 15.13 -6.16
CA PRO A 82 8.62 15.00 -5.51
C PRO A 82 8.00 13.65 -5.81
N ARG A 83 7.06 13.22 -4.97
CA ARG A 83 6.33 11.96 -5.18
C ARG A 83 5.17 12.17 -6.16
N PRO A 84 5.16 11.50 -7.32
CA PRO A 84 4.05 11.56 -8.24
C PRO A 84 2.88 10.71 -7.73
N ILE A 85 1.74 11.32 -7.47
CA ILE A 85 0.51 10.63 -7.07
C ILE A 85 -0.54 10.83 -8.17
N ALA A 86 -1.07 9.74 -8.70
CA ALA A 86 -2.16 9.78 -9.67
C ALA A 86 -3.50 9.64 -8.95
N ILE A 87 -4.35 10.67 -9.06
CA ILE A 87 -5.69 10.68 -8.48
C ILE A 87 -6.66 10.23 -9.55
N ALA A 88 -7.12 9.00 -9.43
CA ALA A 88 -8.11 8.41 -10.33
C ALA A 88 -9.54 8.87 -9.98
N THR A 89 -10.40 8.95 -11.00
CA THR A 89 -11.84 9.20 -10.84
C THR A 89 -12.51 8.12 -10.00
N ILE A 90 -13.69 8.38 -9.48
CA ILE A 90 -14.43 7.37 -8.70
C ILE A 90 -14.77 6.15 -9.56
N ASN A 91 -15.15 6.34 -10.83
CA ASN A 91 -15.40 5.24 -11.76
C ASN A 91 -14.17 4.32 -11.91
N ASN A 92 -13.00 4.92 -12.17
CA ASN A 92 -11.74 4.17 -12.29
C ASN A 92 -11.43 3.40 -11.01
N ARG A 93 -11.55 4.05 -9.85
CA ARG A 93 -11.28 3.44 -8.55
C ARG A 93 -12.21 2.26 -8.24
N VAL A 94 -13.49 2.34 -8.64
CA VAL A 94 -14.45 1.24 -8.49
C VAL A 94 -14.03 0.05 -9.35
N VAL A 95 -13.67 0.26 -10.63
CA VAL A 95 -13.25 -0.83 -11.52
C VAL A 95 -11.91 -1.41 -11.10
N GLN A 96 -10.92 -0.58 -10.73
CA GLN A 96 -9.64 -1.06 -10.18
C GLN A 96 -9.84 -1.89 -8.90
N ARG A 97 -10.78 -1.46 -8.04
CA ARG A 97 -11.10 -2.24 -6.82
C ARG A 97 -11.85 -3.53 -7.14
N ALA A 98 -12.74 -3.52 -8.13
CA ALA A 98 -13.44 -4.72 -8.59
C ALA A 98 -12.46 -5.75 -9.18
N LEU A 99 -11.47 -5.31 -9.98
CA LEU A 99 -10.35 -6.13 -10.45
C LEU A 99 -9.58 -6.76 -9.28
N LEU A 100 -9.18 -5.93 -8.31
CA LEU A 100 -8.45 -6.44 -7.14
C LEU A 100 -9.25 -7.49 -6.36
N GLN A 101 -10.56 -7.34 -6.25
CA GLN A 101 -11.42 -8.29 -5.52
C GLN A 101 -11.51 -9.66 -6.20
N VAL A 102 -11.44 -9.70 -7.54
CA VAL A 102 -11.44 -10.98 -8.29
C VAL A 102 -10.05 -11.61 -8.31
N LEU A 103 -8.98 -10.80 -8.38
CA LEU A 103 -7.60 -11.28 -8.39
C LEU A 103 -7.07 -11.63 -6.99
N GLN A 104 -7.69 -11.10 -5.94
CA GLN A 104 -7.43 -11.43 -4.54
C GLN A 104 -8.76 -11.72 -3.84
N PRO A 105 -9.40 -12.86 -4.13
CA PRO A 105 -10.69 -13.20 -3.56
C PRO A 105 -10.59 -13.40 -2.04
N ARG A 106 -11.70 -13.10 -1.36
CA ARG A 106 -11.79 -13.14 0.09
C ARG A 106 -13.15 -13.61 0.55
N THR A 107 -13.22 -14.13 1.76
CA THR A 107 -14.50 -14.45 2.39
C THR A 107 -15.39 -13.24 2.47
N ALA A 108 -16.69 -13.45 2.40
CA ALA A 108 -17.65 -12.41 2.76
C ALA A 108 -17.55 -12.13 4.27
N ARG A 109 -17.71 -10.85 4.64
CA ARG A 109 -17.84 -10.51 6.05
C ARG A 109 -19.20 -11.01 6.55
N ASP A 110 -19.21 -11.70 7.69
CA ASP A 110 -20.47 -11.97 8.39
C ASP A 110 -20.97 -10.64 8.99
N GLU A 111 -22.09 -10.15 8.49
CA GLU A 111 -22.67 -8.88 8.96
C GLU A 111 -23.20 -8.99 10.39
N ARG A 112 -23.47 -10.20 10.89
CA ARG A 112 -23.93 -10.47 12.25
C ARG A 112 -22.81 -10.43 13.28
N ASP A 113 -21.55 -10.70 12.86
CA ASP A 113 -20.38 -10.56 13.71
C ASP A 113 -19.51 -9.40 13.27
N PRO A 114 -19.53 -8.27 14.01
CA PRO A 114 -18.70 -7.11 13.68
C PRO A 114 -17.19 -7.37 13.75
N ASN A 115 -16.76 -8.47 14.40
CA ASN A 115 -15.35 -8.85 14.51
C ASN A 115 -14.90 -9.76 13.38
N THR A 116 -15.80 -10.27 12.54
CA THR A 116 -15.44 -11.09 11.38
C THR A 116 -14.46 -10.34 10.49
N LYS A 117 -13.31 -10.96 10.23
CA LYS A 117 -12.30 -10.45 9.32
C LYS A 117 -12.46 -11.11 7.97
N TYR A 118 -12.10 -10.37 6.92
CA TYR A 118 -11.95 -10.96 5.61
C TYR A 118 -10.67 -11.81 5.59
N GLU A 119 -10.78 -13.02 5.04
CA GLU A 119 -9.65 -13.92 4.83
C GLU A 119 -9.48 -14.24 3.35
N PRO A 120 -8.24 -14.42 2.85
CA PRO A 120 -8.00 -14.83 1.48
C PRO A 120 -8.62 -16.21 1.21
N VAL A 121 -9.30 -16.32 0.06
CA VAL A 121 -9.89 -17.58 -0.42
C VAL A 121 -9.16 -18.01 -1.69
N GLU A 122 -9.01 -19.31 -1.94
CA GLU A 122 -8.52 -19.80 -3.22
C GLU A 122 -9.64 -19.84 -4.26
N ASP A 123 -9.29 -19.41 -5.46
CA ASP A 123 -10.11 -19.59 -6.65
C ASP A 123 -9.29 -20.41 -7.66
N PRO A 124 -9.77 -21.61 -8.07
CA PRO A 124 -9.02 -22.46 -9.00
C PRO A 124 -8.66 -21.79 -10.32
N ARG A 125 -9.42 -20.77 -10.72
CA ARG A 125 -9.19 -19.99 -11.95
C ARG A 125 -8.00 -19.04 -11.88
N LEU A 126 -7.42 -18.85 -10.70
CA LEU A 126 -6.30 -17.93 -10.47
C LEU A 126 -4.93 -18.61 -10.50
N GLY A 127 -4.87 -19.95 -10.54
CA GLY A 127 -3.61 -20.66 -10.60
C GLY A 127 -2.59 -20.18 -9.56
N GLN A 128 -1.40 -19.79 -10.02
CA GLN A 128 -0.32 -19.31 -9.16
C GLN A 128 -0.62 -17.96 -8.49
N LEU A 129 -1.57 -17.17 -9.00
CA LEU A 129 -1.95 -15.90 -8.35
C LEU A 129 -2.54 -16.12 -6.95
N ASN A 130 -3.12 -17.31 -6.67
CA ASN A 130 -3.51 -17.69 -5.32
C ASN A 130 -2.32 -17.69 -4.36
N LYS A 131 -1.15 -18.20 -4.80
CA LYS A 131 0.08 -18.22 -4.00
C LYS A 131 0.64 -16.81 -3.78
N VAL A 132 0.57 -15.95 -4.80
CA VAL A 132 0.96 -14.53 -4.66
C VAL A 132 0.17 -13.86 -3.54
N SER A 133 -1.15 -14.08 -3.48
CA SER A 133 -2.04 -13.48 -2.49
C SER A 133 -1.86 -14.03 -1.07
N ARG A 134 -1.09 -15.10 -0.91
CA ARG A 134 -0.79 -15.79 0.35
C ARG A 134 0.70 -15.92 0.64
N SER A 135 1.53 -15.19 -0.10
CA SER A 135 2.97 -15.22 0.12
C SER A 135 3.32 -14.75 1.53
N PRO A 136 4.15 -15.50 2.27
CA PRO A 136 4.65 -15.05 3.56
C PRO A 136 5.78 -14.01 3.44
N TYR A 137 6.32 -13.81 2.25
CA TYR A 137 7.53 -13.03 2.02
C TYR A 137 7.26 -11.63 1.44
N GLY A 138 6.44 -11.53 0.40
CA GLY A 138 6.01 -10.26 -0.20
C GLY A 138 4.72 -9.76 0.45
N VAL A 139 4.78 -9.26 1.69
CA VAL A 139 3.60 -9.03 2.55
C VAL A 139 2.89 -7.69 2.36
N GLY A 140 3.51 -6.76 1.63
CA GLY A 140 2.91 -5.44 1.38
C GLY A 140 1.70 -5.52 0.45
N GLY A 141 0.54 -5.00 0.88
CA GLY A 141 -0.69 -5.01 0.09
C GLY A 141 -1.49 -6.31 0.11
N LEU A 142 -1.03 -7.33 0.84
CA LEU A 142 -1.78 -8.56 1.08
C LEU A 142 -2.80 -8.38 2.22
N MET A 143 -3.77 -9.30 2.28
CA MET A 143 -4.74 -9.38 3.38
C MET A 143 -4.19 -10.18 4.57
N TYR A 144 -4.75 -9.92 5.75
CA TYR A 144 -4.53 -10.77 6.92
C TYR A 144 -4.94 -12.22 6.58
N PRO A 145 -4.22 -13.26 7.08
CA PRO A 145 -3.07 -13.19 7.99
C PRO A 145 -1.71 -12.94 7.30
N TYR A 146 -1.63 -12.98 5.97
CA TYR A 146 -0.37 -12.91 5.21
C TYR A 146 0.20 -11.50 5.11
N GLY A 147 -0.68 -10.48 5.06
CA GLY A 147 -0.30 -9.11 4.81
C GLY A 147 -0.20 -8.24 6.04
N GLY A 148 0.64 -7.22 5.93
CA GLY A 148 0.79 -6.17 6.92
C GLY A 148 2.15 -6.14 7.62
N VAL A 149 2.29 -5.21 8.54
CA VAL A 149 3.53 -5.00 9.30
C VAL A 149 3.76 -6.16 10.28
N ARG A 150 2.70 -6.63 10.95
CA ARG A 150 2.81 -7.66 11.99
C ARG A 150 3.41 -8.96 11.48
N PRO A 151 2.91 -9.62 10.39
CA PRO A 151 3.52 -10.84 9.88
C PRO A 151 4.99 -10.67 9.48
N ALA A 152 5.33 -9.52 8.87
CA ALA A 152 6.72 -9.21 8.53
C ALA A 152 7.63 -9.19 9.75
N ILE A 153 7.21 -8.49 10.79
CA ILE A 153 8.00 -8.37 12.04
C ILE A 153 8.08 -9.72 12.76
N GLU A 154 6.97 -10.46 12.86
CA GLU A 154 6.96 -11.78 13.51
C GLU A 154 7.91 -12.76 12.81
N MET A 155 7.98 -12.77 11.48
CA MET A 155 8.91 -13.60 10.72
C MET A 155 10.37 -13.24 11.03
N ILE A 156 10.73 -11.95 11.02
CA ILE A 156 12.08 -11.48 11.30
C ILE A 156 12.47 -11.79 12.76
N MET A 157 11.56 -11.55 13.70
CA MET A 157 11.81 -11.87 15.12
C MET A 157 12.03 -13.36 15.34
N SER A 158 11.25 -14.22 14.66
CA SER A 158 11.43 -15.67 14.69
C SER A 158 12.83 -16.07 14.16
N ALA A 159 13.25 -15.51 13.01
CA ALA A 159 14.56 -15.79 12.46
C ALA A 159 15.70 -15.35 13.40
N MET A 160 15.58 -14.19 14.05
CA MET A 160 16.56 -13.73 15.03
C MET A 160 16.60 -14.64 16.27
N SER A 161 15.47 -15.16 16.74
CA SER A 161 15.43 -16.13 17.84
C SER A 161 16.02 -17.48 17.48
N GLN A 162 16.02 -17.84 16.18
CA GLN A 162 16.63 -19.05 15.62
C GLN A 162 18.10 -18.88 15.24
N GLY A 163 18.70 -17.73 15.52
CA GLY A 163 20.13 -17.51 15.39
C GLY A 163 20.57 -16.62 14.25
N ALA A 164 19.67 -15.90 13.58
CA ALA A 164 20.05 -14.88 12.60
C ALA A 164 20.81 -13.73 13.31
N ARG A 165 22.03 -13.42 12.84
CA ARG A 165 22.97 -12.50 13.48
C ARG A 165 23.23 -11.23 12.69
N TYR A 166 23.01 -11.25 11.38
CA TYR A 166 23.32 -10.16 10.48
C TYR A 166 22.07 -9.71 9.74
N TYR A 167 21.92 -8.42 9.52
CA TYR A 167 20.81 -7.88 8.74
C TYR A 167 21.32 -6.99 7.59
N TYR A 168 20.48 -6.88 6.56
CA TYR A 168 20.56 -5.90 5.49
C TYR A 168 19.14 -5.39 5.21
N GLN A 169 19.01 -4.07 5.14
CA GLN A 169 17.74 -3.40 4.81
C GLN A 169 17.98 -2.41 3.67
N SER A 170 17.07 -2.36 2.72
CA SER A 170 17.08 -1.36 1.66
C SER A 170 15.68 -1.13 1.07
N ASP A 171 15.41 0.09 0.60
CA ASP A 171 14.29 0.35 -0.31
C ASP A 171 14.71 0.01 -1.75
N ILE A 172 13.76 -0.46 -2.58
CA ILE A 172 13.91 -0.57 -4.02
C ILE A 172 13.68 0.82 -4.64
N LYS A 173 14.68 1.32 -5.38
CA LYS A 173 14.64 2.67 -5.96
C LYS A 173 13.54 2.80 -7.01
N ALA A 174 12.68 3.81 -6.85
CA ALA A 174 11.63 4.17 -7.80
C ALA A 174 10.70 2.99 -8.18
N PHE A 175 10.40 2.10 -7.20
CA PHE A 175 9.73 0.83 -7.42
C PHE A 175 8.50 0.95 -8.33
N PHE A 176 7.49 1.70 -7.92
CA PHE A 176 6.25 1.81 -8.68
C PHE A 176 6.40 2.43 -10.07
N THR A 177 7.40 3.29 -10.27
CA THR A 177 7.60 3.99 -11.56
C THR A 177 8.42 3.18 -12.55
N LYS A 178 8.94 2.01 -12.14
CA LYS A 178 9.77 1.14 -12.99
C LYS A 178 9.21 -0.26 -13.19
N ILE A 179 8.04 -0.57 -12.65
CA ILE A 179 7.40 -1.88 -12.82
C ILE A 179 7.10 -2.13 -14.30
N PRO A 180 7.62 -3.21 -14.94
CA PRO A 180 7.28 -3.58 -16.31
C PRO A 180 5.85 -4.16 -16.33
N THR A 181 4.87 -3.39 -16.85
CA THR A 181 3.45 -3.78 -16.80
C THR A 181 3.13 -4.95 -17.72
N SER A 182 3.79 -5.06 -18.88
CA SER A 182 3.60 -6.18 -19.81
C SER A 182 3.85 -7.54 -19.15
N THR A 183 4.98 -7.68 -18.45
CA THR A 183 5.33 -8.92 -17.72
C THR A 183 4.24 -9.36 -16.74
N ILE A 184 3.62 -8.39 -16.07
CA ILE A 184 2.55 -8.67 -15.09
C ILE A 184 1.25 -9.05 -15.78
N VAL A 185 0.89 -8.33 -16.85
CA VAL A 185 -0.30 -8.63 -17.66
C VAL A 185 -0.19 -10.02 -18.27
N ASP A 186 0.98 -10.38 -18.81
CA ASP A 186 1.24 -11.70 -19.38
C ASP A 186 1.11 -12.81 -18.32
N LYS A 187 1.63 -12.61 -17.09
CA LYS A 187 1.43 -13.54 -15.99
C LYS A 187 -0.06 -13.69 -15.63
N VAL A 188 -0.80 -12.59 -15.51
CA VAL A 188 -2.25 -12.63 -15.23
C VAL A 188 -3.00 -13.37 -16.34
N LYS A 189 -2.67 -13.09 -17.61
CA LYS A 189 -3.27 -13.76 -18.77
C LYS A 189 -2.98 -15.26 -18.79
N ALA A 190 -1.74 -15.65 -18.53
CA ALA A 190 -1.33 -17.04 -18.52
C ALA A 190 -2.05 -17.85 -17.41
N GLU A 191 -2.16 -17.27 -16.21
CA GLU A 191 -2.75 -17.95 -15.06
C GLU A 191 -4.28 -18.02 -15.13
N THR A 192 -4.93 -16.97 -15.65
CA THR A 192 -6.40 -16.92 -15.65
C THR A 192 -7.05 -17.43 -16.94
N GLY A 193 -6.31 -17.44 -18.06
CA GLY A 193 -6.86 -17.75 -19.38
C GLY A 193 -7.99 -16.81 -19.84
N ASP A 194 -8.22 -15.68 -19.15
CA ASP A 194 -9.32 -14.75 -19.38
C ASP A 194 -8.81 -13.49 -20.09
N ALA A 195 -8.99 -13.44 -21.41
CA ALA A 195 -8.51 -12.33 -22.24
C ALA A 195 -9.17 -11.00 -21.85
N SER A 196 -10.49 -10.97 -21.65
CA SER A 196 -11.23 -9.76 -21.30
C SER A 196 -10.80 -9.19 -19.94
N LEU A 197 -10.52 -10.08 -18.96
CA LEU A 197 -9.98 -9.68 -17.67
C LEU A 197 -8.58 -9.06 -17.83
N SER A 198 -7.73 -9.70 -18.64
CA SER A 198 -6.33 -9.30 -18.82
C SER A 198 -6.22 -7.97 -19.57
N GLU A 199 -7.05 -7.76 -20.59
CA GLU A 199 -7.15 -6.48 -21.31
C GLU A 199 -7.61 -5.34 -20.39
N LEU A 200 -8.65 -5.57 -19.60
CA LEU A 200 -9.13 -4.58 -18.63
C LEU A 200 -8.09 -4.32 -17.53
N PHE A 201 -7.37 -5.36 -17.10
CA PHE A 201 -6.30 -5.22 -16.11
C PHE A 201 -5.12 -4.40 -16.69
N SER A 202 -4.72 -4.65 -17.93
CA SER A 202 -3.72 -3.86 -18.65
C SER A 202 -4.11 -2.37 -18.69
N ALA A 203 -5.33 -2.08 -19.17
CA ALA A 203 -5.84 -0.72 -19.22
C ALA A 203 -5.94 -0.05 -17.84
N ALA A 204 -6.20 -0.82 -16.77
CA ALA A 204 -6.27 -0.31 -15.40
C ALA A 204 -4.89 0.07 -14.81
N LEU A 205 -3.79 -0.44 -15.37
CA LEU A 205 -2.42 -0.11 -14.98
C LEU A 205 -1.89 1.11 -15.74
N GLU A 206 -2.45 1.45 -16.88
CA GLU A 206 -2.05 2.61 -17.67
C GLU A 206 -2.38 3.92 -16.95
N VAL A 207 -1.54 4.94 -17.19
CA VAL A 207 -1.69 6.28 -16.63
C VAL A 207 -1.74 7.29 -17.74
N ASP A 208 -2.94 7.80 -18.02
CA ASP A 208 -3.12 8.99 -18.84
C ASP A 208 -3.40 10.20 -17.95
N LEU A 209 -2.59 11.26 -18.10
CA LEU A 209 -2.67 12.45 -17.23
C LEU A 209 -3.57 13.51 -17.86
N SER A 210 -4.60 13.95 -17.13
CA SER A 210 -5.50 15.03 -17.55
C SER A 210 -4.86 16.43 -17.48
N ASN A 211 -3.76 16.57 -16.71
CA ASN A 211 -3.11 17.86 -16.45
C ASN A 211 -1.61 17.84 -16.75
N LYS A 212 -1.20 17.24 -17.86
CA LYS A 212 0.22 17.17 -18.29
C LYS A 212 0.86 18.54 -18.38
N ASP A 213 0.13 19.52 -18.92
CA ASP A 213 0.62 20.89 -19.13
C ASP A 213 0.90 21.61 -17.81
N GLU A 214 0.08 21.37 -16.77
CA GLU A 214 0.29 21.95 -15.43
C GLU A 214 1.50 21.32 -14.73
N LEU A 215 1.80 20.07 -15.02
CA LEU A 215 2.92 19.33 -14.42
C LEU A 215 4.26 19.69 -15.07
N LEU A 216 4.27 20.19 -16.29
CA LEU A 216 5.48 20.56 -17.03
C LEU A 216 6.52 19.42 -17.04
N SER A 217 7.75 19.72 -16.69
CA SER A 217 8.86 18.75 -16.63
C SER A 217 8.62 17.59 -15.62
N TYR A 218 7.71 17.74 -14.68
CA TYR A 218 7.37 16.69 -13.70
C TYR A 218 6.45 15.62 -14.26
N ALA A 219 5.80 15.81 -15.42
CA ALA A 219 4.97 14.79 -16.05
C ALA A 219 5.75 13.48 -16.30
N LYS A 220 7.07 13.59 -16.58
CA LYS A 220 7.98 12.44 -16.75
C LYS A 220 8.17 11.55 -15.51
N LEU A 221 7.76 12.01 -14.31
CA LEU A 221 7.81 11.20 -13.09
C LEU A 221 6.66 10.20 -12.98
N PHE A 222 5.62 10.38 -13.80
CA PHE A 222 4.48 9.47 -13.83
C PHE A 222 4.71 8.30 -14.78
N PRO A 223 4.08 7.15 -14.54
CA PRO A 223 4.14 5.99 -15.41
C PRO A 223 3.77 6.33 -16.86
N SER A 224 4.45 5.74 -17.81
CA SER A 224 4.15 5.89 -19.24
C SER A 224 4.79 4.78 -20.07
N GLY A 225 4.25 4.48 -21.26
CA GLY A 225 4.86 3.54 -22.21
C GLY A 225 5.00 2.11 -21.69
N GLY A 226 4.05 1.61 -20.93
CA GLY A 226 4.10 0.24 -20.40
C GLY A 226 5.08 0.05 -19.23
N ILE A 227 5.62 1.14 -18.68
CA ILE A 227 6.55 1.10 -17.54
C ILE A 227 5.96 1.91 -16.39
N GLY A 228 5.90 1.29 -15.23
CA GLY A 228 5.39 1.87 -13.99
C GLY A 228 3.90 1.66 -13.79
N VAL A 229 3.50 1.82 -12.55
CA VAL A 229 2.10 1.79 -12.10
C VAL A 229 1.80 3.02 -11.23
N ALA A 230 0.55 3.46 -11.24
CA ALA A 230 0.14 4.66 -10.52
C ALA A 230 0.34 4.54 -9.01
N GLN A 231 1.11 5.43 -8.39
CA GLN A 231 1.08 5.57 -6.93
C GLN A 231 -0.30 6.10 -6.52
N GLY A 232 -1.06 5.26 -5.81
CA GLY A 232 -2.44 5.54 -5.39
C GLY A 232 -3.50 4.61 -5.99
N SER A 233 -3.15 3.77 -6.98
CA SER A 233 -4.02 2.70 -7.45
C SER A 233 -4.08 1.54 -6.45
N SER A 234 -5.26 0.93 -6.30
CA SER A 234 -5.43 -0.28 -5.50
C SER A 234 -4.72 -1.51 -6.08
N LEU A 235 -4.34 -1.47 -7.36
CA LEU A 235 -3.69 -2.58 -8.07
C LEU A 235 -2.16 -2.55 -7.94
N SER A 236 -1.56 -1.41 -7.55
CA SER A 236 -0.10 -1.24 -7.62
C SER A 236 0.68 -2.19 -6.70
N ALA A 237 0.16 -2.45 -5.51
CA ALA A 237 0.79 -3.40 -4.59
C ALA A 237 0.68 -4.84 -5.12
N LEU A 238 -0.47 -5.25 -5.68
CA LEU A 238 -0.66 -6.55 -6.31
C LEU A 238 0.29 -6.72 -7.49
N ALA A 239 0.41 -5.70 -8.36
CA ALA A 239 1.32 -5.70 -9.50
C ALA A 239 2.77 -5.96 -9.06
N GLY A 240 3.24 -5.27 -8.02
CA GLY A 240 4.56 -5.50 -7.44
C GLY A 240 4.74 -6.91 -6.86
N ASN A 241 3.71 -7.45 -6.23
CA ASN A 241 3.75 -8.81 -5.67
C ASN A 241 3.74 -9.88 -6.77
N ILE A 242 2.97 -9.71 -7.84
CA ILE A 242 2.99 -10.62 -8.99
C ILE A 242 4.39 -10.63 -9.65
N LEU A 243 5.00 -9.45 -9.82
CA LEU A 243 6.30 -9.32 -10.44
C LEU A 243 7.39 -10.02 -9.63
N LEU A 244 7.42 -9.76 -8.31
CA LEU A 244 8.53 -10.16 -7.43
C LEU A 244 8.27 -11.44 -6.62
N TYR A 245 7.17 -12.16 -6.88
CA TYR A 245 6.84 -13.40 -6.16
C TYR A 245 7.98 -14.42 -6.19
N ASP A 246 8.49 -14.72 -7.39
CA ASP A 246 9.56 -15.70 -7.57
C ASP A 246 10.88 -15.23 -6.94
N PHE A 247 11.17 -13.93 -7.02
CA PHE A 247 12.32 -13.31 -6.34
C PHE A 247 12.24 -13.49 -4.82
N ASP A 248 11.09 -13.16 -4.21
CA ASP A 248 10.88 -13.26 -2.77
C ASP A 248 11.06 -14.70 -2.27
N HIS A 249 10.56 -15.69 -3.03
CA HIS A 249 10.68 -17.11 -2.69
C HIS A 249 12.11 -17.64 -2.84
N LYS A 250 12.73 -17.42 -3.99
CA LYS A 250 14.12 -17.87 -4.24
C LYS A 250 15.12 -17.27 -3.27
N LEU A 251 14.93 -16.01 -2.88
CA LEU A 251 15.77 -15.37 -1.88
C LEU A 251 15.70 -16.12 -0.53
N ASN A 252 14.53 -16.58 -0.12
CA ASN A 252 14.35 -17.33 1.11
C ASN A 252 14.87 -18.79 0.99
N GLU A 253 14.88 -19.38 -0.20
CA GLU A 253 15.48 -20.71 -0.46
C GLU A 253 17.00 -20.72 -0.28
N MET A 254 17.67 -19.55 -0.26
CA MET A 254 19.11 -19.42 -0.01
C MET A 254 19.53 -19.60 1.46
N GLY A 255 18.60 -19.96 2.35
CA GLY A 255 18.87 -20.14 3.78
C GLY A 255 18.95 -18.85 4.58
N VAL A 256 18.48 -17.75 4.03
CA VAL A 256 18.25 -16.49 4.73
C VAL A 256 16.75 -16.31 5.00
N THR A 257 16.40 -15.40 5.90
CA THR A 257 15.01 -14.97 6.03
C THR A 257 14.88 -13.56 5.47
N ALA A 258 14.07 -13.42 4.43
CA ALA A 258 13.86 -12.15 3.76
C ALA A 258 12.36 -11.81 3.69
N VAL A 259 12.02 -10.56 3.98
CA VAL A 259 10.66 -10.04 3.90
C VAL A 259 10.67 -8.76 3.08
N ARG A 260 9.69 -8.63 2.17
CA ARG A 260 9.47 -7.41 1.40
C ARG A 260 8.10 -6.80 1.73
N TYR A 261 8.13 -5.55 2.12
CA TYR A 261 6.92 -4.75 2.30
C TYR A 261 6.87 -3.67 1.21
N ILE A 262 6.25 -4.01 0.06
CA ILE A 262 6.22 -3.17 -1.16
C ILE A 262 7.64 -2.97 -1.71
N ASP A 263 8.27 -1.82 -1.43
CA ASP A 263 9.63 -1.45 -1.82
C ASP A 263 10.66 -1.62 -0.69
N ASP A 264 10.23 -1.78 0.55
CA ASP A 264 11.09 -2.04 1.69
C ASP A 264 11.47 -3.52 1.77
N VAL A 265 12.76 -3.85 1.66
CA VAL A 265 13.31 -5.21 1.77
C VAL A 265 14.16 -5.32 3.03
N LEU A 266 13.95 -6.36 3.82
CA LEU A 266 14.78 -6.73 4.96
C LEU A 266 15.21 -8.18 4.84
N ILE A 267 16.52 -8.43 4.92
CA ILE A 267 17.14 -9.75 4.93
C ILE A 267 17.84 -9.93 6.27
N VAL A 268 17.65 -11.08 6.92
CA VAL A 268 18.42 -11.50 8.09
C VAL A 268 19.06 -12.86 7.81
N ALA A 269 20.32 -13.04 8.27
CA ALA A 269 21.13 -14.20 7.97
C ALA A 269 21.97 -14.65 9.19
N ASN A 270 22.34 -15.92 9.21
CA ASN A 270 23.15 -16.49 10.29
C ASN A 270 24.63 -16.12 10.18
N SER A 271 25.12 -15.80 8.96
CA SER A 271 26.50 -15.40 8.70
C SER A 271 26.58 -14.15 7.82
N ASP A 272 27.69 -13.46 7.88
CA ASP A 272 27.97 -12.31 7.02
C ASP A 272 28.09 -12.71 5.55
N ALA A 273 28.67 -13.91 5.27
CA ALA A 273 28.77 -14.47 3.93
C ALA A 273 27.36 -14.71 3.33
N ALA A 274 26.46 -15.42 4.05
CA ALA A 274 25.10 -15.65 3.58
C ALA A 274 24.32 -14.34 3.33
N ARG A 275 24.56 -13.31 4.17
CA ARG A 275 23.98 -11.98 3.92
C ARG A 275 24.56 -11.36 2.64
N ALA A 276 25.85 -11.45 2.39
CA ALA A 276 26.50 -10.91 1.20
C ALA A 276 26.00 -11.59 -0.07
N ASP A 277 25.87 -12.92 -0.06
CA ASP A 277 25.33 -13.70 -1.17
C ASP A 277 23.88 -13.33 -1.49
N ALA A 278 23.04 -13.17 -0.45
CA ALA A 278 21.67 -12.74 -0.60
C ALA A 278 21.53 -11.31 -1.15
N ILE A 279 22.43 -10.40 -0.80
CA ILE A 279 22.50 -9.04 -1.36
C ILE A 279 22.88 -9.11 -2.84
N ALA A 280 23.95 -9.84 -3.19
CA ALA A 280 24.40 -9.99 -4.57
C ALA A 280 23.32 -10.60 -5.47
N TYR A 281 22.63 -11.64 -4.98
CA TYR A 281 21.45 -12.22 -5.64
C TYR A 281 20.37 -11.18 -5.86
N SER A 282 20.03 -10.41 -4.80
CA SER A 282 18.99 -9.40 -4.87
C SER A 282 19.32 -8.30 -5.89
N GLU A 283 20.56 -7.82 -5.93
CA GLU A 283 21.01 -6.81 -6.89
C GLU A 283 20.95 -7.35 -8.33
N GLY A 284 21.37 -8.59 -8.56
CA GLY A 284 21.31 -9.24 -9.87
C GLY A 284 19.88 -9.42 -10.38
N GLN A 285 19.00 -10.01 -9.54
CA GLN A 285 17.62 -10.30 -9.94
C GLN A 285 16.77 -9.02 -10.10
N LEU A 286 16.91 -8.08 -9.19
CA LEU A 286 16.21 -6.80 -9.30
C LEU A 286 16.76 -5.97 -10.47
N GLY A 287 18.07 -6.07 -10.74
CA GLY A 287 18.72 -5.44 -11.90
C GLY A 287 18.15 -5.92 -13.23
N ALA A 288 17.79 -7.19 -13.35
CA ALA A 288 17.14 -7.75 -14.55
C ALA A 288 15.78 -7.10 -14.86
N PHE A 289 15.08 -6.58 -13.85
CA PHE A 289 13.84 -5.80 -14.01
C PHE A 289 14.09 -4.29 -14.12
N GLY A 290 15.35 -3.82 -14.13
CA GLY A 290 15.70 -2.41 -14.15
C GLY A 290 15.61 -1.71 -12.80
N PHE A 291 15.45 -2.47 -11.70
CA PHE A 291 15.49 -1.94 -10.34
C PHE A 291 16.90 -1.86 -9.79
N SER A 292 17.08 -1.08 -8.73
CA SER A 292 18.30 -1.05 -7.95
C SER A 292 17.97 -0.82 -6.47
N LEU A 293 18.81 -1.36 -5.60
CA LEU A 293 18.74 -1.13 -4.16
C LEU A 293 19.51 0.15 -3.78
N TYR A 294 19.16 0.76 -2.66
CA TYR A 294 20.01 1.79 -2.06
C TYR A 294 21.22 1.14 -1.39
N GLN A 295 22.37 1.79 -1.48
CA GLN A 295 23.57 1.32 -0.79
C GLN A 295 23.55 1.78 0.67
N PRO A 296 23.97 0.91 1.61
CA PRO A 296 24.05 1.26 3.02
C PRO A 296 25.28 2.17 3.26
N VAL A 297 25.03 3.48 3.25
CA VAL A 297 26.03 4.50 3.58
C VAL A 297 25.71 5.13 4.95
N PRO A 298 26.71 5.59 5.71
CA PRO A 298 26.49 6.25 6.99
C PRO A 298 25.48 7.41 6.86
N GLY A 299 24.48 7.46 7.76
CA GLY A 299 23.44 8.50 7.74
C GLY A 299 22.31 8.28 6.73
N SER A 300 22.34 7.21 5.94
CA SER A 300 21.21 6.88 5.06
C SER A 300 20.00 6.37 5.87
N ASP A 301 18.82 6.92 5.57
CA ASP A 301 17.55 6.41 6.07
C ASP A 301 16.92 5.38 5.10
N LYS A 302 17.61 5.08 3.97
CA LYS A 302 17.11 4.25 2.87
C LYS A 302 17.72 2.86 2.79
N ALA A 303 18.92 2.68 3.34
CA ALA A 303 19.57 1.38 3.43
C ALA A 303 20.49 1.32 4.64
N SER A 304 20.54 0.16 5.29
CA SER A 304 21.43 -0.11 6.41
C SER A 304 21.81 -1.58 6.45
N LYS A 305 22.96 -1.88 7.03
CA LYS A 305 23.41 -3.25 7.33
C LYS A 305 24.13 -3.30 8.65
N GLY A 306 24.09 -4.43 9.32
CA GLY A 306 24.75 -4.57 10.62
C GLY A 306 24.49 -5.91 11.27
N GLU A 307 24.75 -5.95 12.57
CA GLU A 307 24.46 -7.11 13.41
C GLU A 307 23.12 -6.94 14.11
N CYS A 308 22.30 -8.00 14.15
CA CYS A 308 21.00 -8.02 14.79
C CYS A 308 21.05 -7.76 16.30
N ARG A 309 22.18 -8.00 16.96
CA ARG A 309 22.37 -7.66 18.39
C ARG A 309 22.27 -6.16 18.67
N LYS A 310 22.57 -5.32 17.68
CA LYS A 310 22.35 -3.87 17.74
C LYS A 310 20.92 -3.55 17.27
N ALA A 311 20.31 -2.57 17.93
CA ALA A 311 18.96 -2.14 17.55
C ALA A 311 18.95 -1.56 16.13
N PHE A 312 17.97 -1.98 15.32
CA PHE A 312 17.71 -1.42 13.99
C PHE A 312 16.21 -1.20 13.79
N ASN A 313 15.87 -0.34 12.84
CA ASN A 313 14.47 0.04 12.59
C ASN A 313 13.95 -0.62 11.31
N PHE A 314 12.76 -1.22 11.37
CA PHE A 314 12.04 -1.73 10.21
C PHE A 314 10.53 -1.54 10.38
N LEU A 315 9.85 -1.04 9.34
CA LEU A 315 8.40 -0.83 9.30
C LEU A 315 7.82 -0.12 10.53
N GLY A 316 8.52 0.89 11.04
CA GLY A 316 8.07 1.66 12.19
C GLY A 316 8.33 1.02 13.55
N CYS A 317 8.98 -0.12 13.59
CA CYS A 317 9.44 -0.81 14.81
C CYS A 317 10.96 -0.72 14.95
N THR A 318 11.44 -0.73 16.20
CA THR A 318 12.83 -0.97 16.56
C THR A 318 12.97 -2.42 17.01
N LEU A 319 13.86 -3.17 16.35
CA LEU A 319 14.07 -4.60 16.51
C LEU A 319 15.41 -4.90 17.16
N GLN A 320 15.44 -5.85 18.06
CA GLN A 320 16.59 -6.53 18.64
C GLN A 320 16.19 -7.98 18.92
N PRO A 321 17.13 -8.91 19.14
CA PRO A 321 16.78 -10.25 19.61
C PRO A 321 15.86 -10.18 20.83
N ASN A 322 14.73 -10.88 20.77
CA ASN A 322 13.70 -10.95 21.82
C ASN A 322 13.02 -9.60 22.20
N ARG A 323 13.23 -8.54 21.42
CA ARG A 323 12.64 -7.24 21.71
C ARG A 323 12.16 -6.55 20.41
N CYS A 324 10.87 -6.24 20.37
CA CYS A 324 10.26 -5.41 19.36
C CYS A 324 9.49 -4.27 20.04
N VAL A 325 9.79 -3.02 19.69
CA VAL A 325 9.10 -1.84 20.25
C VAL A 325 8.77 -0.86 19.12
N PRO A 326 7.74 0.00 19.28
CA PRO A 326 7.54 1.11 18.35
C PRO A 326 8.81 1.96 18.24
N SER A 327 9.21 2.34 17.03
CA SER A 327 10.40 3.16 16.83
C SER A 327 10.22 4.56 17.44
N SER A 328 11.32 5.18 17.87
CA SER A 328 11.30 6.55 18.39
C SER A 328 10.68 7.53 17.39
N LYS A 329 10.88 7.33 16.08
CA LYS A 329 10.26 8.12 15.02
C LYS A 329 8.74 7.96 15.00
N SER A 330 8.22 6.74 15.19
CA SER A 330 6.78 6.45 15.25
C SER A 330 6.13 7.11 16.47
N VAL A 331 6.79 7.01 17.64
CA VAL A 331 6.33 7.65 18.87
C VAL A 331 6.34 9.18 18.73
N ALA A 332 7.45 9.75 18.24
CA ALA A 332 7.56 11.20 18.01
C ALA A 332 6.50 11.73 17.03
N THR A 333 6.17 10.95 16.00
CA THR A 333 5.11 11.31 15.04
C THR A 333 3.75 11.33 15.74
N LEU A 334 3.43 10.32 16.56
CA LEU A 334 2.19 10.29 17.32
C LEU A 334 2.08 11.50 18.27
N MET A 335 3.14 11.78 19.03
CA MET A 335 3.18 12.90 19.98
C MET A 335 3.00 14.24 19.29
N LYS A 336 3.62 14.40 18.11
CA LYS A 336 3.45 15.58 17.28
C LYS A 336 2.01 15.73 16.81
N ASP A 337 1.40 14.69 16.24
CA ASP A 337 0.01 14.70 15.78
C ASP A 337 -0.96 15.06 16.92
N VAL A 338 -0.73 14.51 18.13
CA VAL A 338 -1.53 14.81 19.34
C VAL A 338 -1.38 16.29 19.72
N SER A 339 -0.15 16.79 19.82
CA SER A 339 0.14 18.18 20.19
C SER A 339 -0.43 19.18 19.16
N GLU A 340 -0.29 18.91 17.87
CA GLU A 340 -0.85 19.75 16.81
C GLU A 340 -2.39 19.77 16.84
N THR A 341 -3.03 18.63 17.10
CA THR A 341 -4.48 18.52 17.21
C THR A 341 -5.00 19.36 18.38
N ILE A 342 -4.38 19.27 19.54
CA ILE A 342 -4.73 20.05 20.75
C ILE A 342 -4.50 21.55 20.51
N SER A 343 -3.32 21.91 19.99
CA SER A 343 -2.95 23.32 19.77
C SER A 343 -3.86 24.00 18.75
N THR A 344 -4.26 23.27 17.68
CA THR A 344 -5.20 23.79 16.69
C THR A 344 -6.57 24.04 17.29
N SER A 345 -7.09 23.10 18.06
CA SER A 345 -8.37 23.25 18.75
C SER A 345 -8.33 24.44 19.73
N LYS A 346 -7.28 24.53 20.56
CA LYS A 346 -7.13 25.63 21.50
C LYS A 346 -7.14 26.98 20.78
N ARG A 347 -6.36 27.13 19.70
CA ARG A 347 -6.33 28.36 18.89
C ARG A 347 -7.72 28.73 18.34
N CYS A 348 -8.45 27.77 17.75
CA CYS A 348 -9.79 28.03 17.21
C CYS A 348 -10.78 28.43 18.32
N ILE A 349 -10.70 27.82 19.52
CA ILE A 349 -11.54 28.21 20.65
C ILE A 349 -11.17 29.62 21.17
N ASP A 350 -9.89 29.93 21.29
CA ASP A 350 -9.42 31.24 21.74
C ASP A 350 -9.81 32.36 20.74
N GLU A 351 -9.73 32.08 19.43
CA GLU A 351 -10.21 32.99 18.37
C GLU A 351 -11.73 33.22 18.47
N PHE A 352 -12.52 32.14 18.65
CA PHE A 352 -13.96 32.25 18.86
C PHE A 352 -14.33 33.09 20.09
N VAL A 353 -13.64 32.88 21.21
CA VAL A 353 -13.89 33.60 22.47
C VAL A 353 -13.57 35.11 22.30
N ARG A 354 -12.53 35.46 21.55
CA ARG A 354 -12.09 36.86 21.35
C ARG A 354 -12.94 37.61 20.33
N ALA A 355 -13.25 37.00 19.21
CA ALA A 355 -13.85 37.65 18.05
C ALA A 355 -15.33 37.34 17.88
N GLY A 356 -15.86 36.37 18.62
CA GLY A 356 -17.22 35.83 18.40
C GLY A 356 -17.29 35.04 17.09
N GLY A 357 -18.51 34.82 16.58
CA GLY A 357 -18.73 34.14 15.33
C GLY A 357 -19.19 32.68 15.49
N ARG A 358 -18.90 31.84 14.51
CA ARG A 358 -19.21 30.41 14.54
C ARG A 358 -17.98 29.58 14.90
N ILE A 359 -18.11 28.75 15.92
CA ILE A 359 -17.11 27.74 16.21
C ILE A 359 -17.18 26.62 15.16
N ASP A 360 -16.02 26.18 14.66
CA ASP A 360 -15.93 24.94 13.89
C ASP A 360 -16.12 23.77 14.87
N TYR A 361 -17.27 23.09 14.79
CA TYR A 361 -17.59 21.94 15.66
C TYR A 361 -16.52 20.86 15.61
N THR A 362 -15.79 20.73 14.49
CA THR A 362 -14.71 19.75 14.34
C THR A 362 -13.48 20.10 15.19
N GLN A 363 -13.42 21.31 15.74
CA GLN A 363 -12.40 21.80 16.68
C GLN A 363 -12.94 21.94 18.11
N SER A 364 -14.19 21.54 18.38
CA SER A 364 -14.73 21.50 19.73
C SER A 364 -13.95 20.53 20.61
N ARG A 365 -13.90 20.78 21.91
CA ARG A 365 -13.19 19.91 22.87
C ARG A 365 -13.65 18.45 22.76
N SER A 366 -14.97 18.21 22.65
CA SER A 366 -15.55 16.87 22.56
C SER A 366 -15.12 16.14 21.29
N ASP A 367 -15.15 16.82 20.13
CA ASP A 367 -14.75 16.20 18.85
C ASP A 367 -13.24 15.94 18.82
N VAL A 368 -12.44 16.83 19.37
CA VAL A 368 -10.98 16.66 19.48
C VAL A 368 -10.63 15.49 20.39
N LEU A 369 -11.26 15.37 21.58
CA LEU A 369 -11.05 14.21 22.45
C LEU A 369 -11.43 12.90 21.77
N TYR A 370 -12.55 12.88 21.03
CA TYR A 370 -12.96 11.71 20.25
C TYR A 370 -11.95 11.35 19.14
N LYS A 371 -11.44 12.34 18.40
CA LYS A 371 -10.40 12.15 17.37
C LYS A 371 -9.10 11.63 17.99
N LEU A 372 -8.68 12.19 19.11
CA LEU A 372 -7.48 11.74 19.84
C LEU A 372 -7.65 10.31 20.35
N GLY A 373 -8.78 9.98 20.97
CA GLY A 373 -9.09 8.63 21.40
C GLY A 373 -9.01 7.60 20.25
N LYS A 374 -9.61 7.91 19.11
CA LYS A 374 -9.50 7.06 17.91
C LYS A 374 -8.06 6.93 17.39
N ARG A 375 -7.29 8.02 17.42
CA ARG A 375 -5.90 8.03 16.96
C ARG A 375 -5.02 7.17 17.87
N LEU A 376 -5.14 7.34 19.19
CA LEU A 376 -4.39 6.56 20.18
C LEU A 376 -4.75 5.08 20.12
N PHE A 377 -6.04 4.75 20.09
CA PHE A 377 -6.50 3.37 19.94
C PHE A 377 -6.01 2.73 18.65
N GLY A 378 -6.09 3.44 17.52
CA GLY A 378 -5.59 2.95 16.25
C GLY A 378 -4.08 2.68 16.27
N TRP A 379 -3.30 3.57 16.92
CA TRP A 379 -1.86 3.42 17.07
C TRP A 379 -1.54 2.24 18.01
N GLN A 380 -2.18 2.14 19.18
CA GLN A 380 -2.04 1.01 20.09
C GLN A 380 -2.33 -0.32 19.38
N LYS A 381 -3.43 -0.39 18.62
CA LYS A 381 -3.77 -1.59 17.86
C LYS A 381 -2.72 -1.94 16.80
N ALA A 382 -2.15 -0.93 16.13
CA ALA A 382 -1.11 -1.14 15.12
C ALA A 382 0.18 -1.72 15.68
N TYR A 383 0.49 -1.44 16.95
CA TYR A 383 1.69 -1.91 17.66
C TYR A 383 1.39 -2.96 18.74
N SER A 384 0.18 -3.53 18.78
CA SER A 384 -0.24 -4.50 19.80
C SER A 384 0.60 -5.79 19.85
N PHE A 385 1.34 -6.09 18.77
CA PHE A 385 2.25 -7.23 18.68
C PHE A 385 3.66 -6.95 19.24
N CYS A 386 3.98 -5.71 19.60
CA CYS A 386 5.26 -5.36 20.20
C CYS A 386 5.41 -5.99 21.59
N THR A 387 6.63 -6.44 21.91
CA THR A 387 6.95 -7.20 23.13
C THR A 387 6.89 -6.37 24.42
N VAL A 388 6.89 -5.04 24.32
CA VAL A 388 6.84 -4.13 25.47
C VAL A 388 5.77 -3.08 25.27
N ASN A 389 4.63 -3.28 25.92
CA ASN A 389 3.56 -2.27 26.04
C ASN A 389 3.80 -1.32 27.23
N LYS A 390 5.02 -0.78 27.38
CA LYS A 390 5.34 0.14 28.49
C LYS A 390 4.81 1.57 28.31
N TYR A 391 4.10 1.86 27.23
CA TYR A 391 3.62 3.21 26.93
C TYR A 391 2.13 3.41 27.21
N PHE A 392 1.46 2.39 27.77
CA PHE A 392 0.05 2.48 28.20
C PHE A 392 -0.20 1.73 29.50
#